data_2c1f2aec966e3c7352c6f736ae466436
#
_entry.id   2c1f2aec966e3c7352c6f736ae466436
#
_cell.length_a   1.000
_cell.length_b   1.000
_cell.length_c   1.000
_cell.angle_alpha   90.00
_cell.angle_beta   90.00
_cell.angle_gamma   90.00
#
_symmetry.space_group_name_H-M   'P 1'
#
loop_
_entity.id
_entity.type
_entity.pdbx_description
1 polymer ?
#
loop_
_entity_poly.entity_id
_entity_poly.type
_entity_poly.pdbx_seq_one_letter_code
_entity_poly.pdbx_strand_id
1 'polypeptide(L)'
;MKALVYTDHETLSYRDEPDAKAKDGETLVKVSAAGICGSDMHAYHGHDDRRLPPLILGHEISGINQSDNTPVVINPLVTCKECRECIGGREHLCPNRGLLGMTKPVARAGGFAELVAAPSENVFTVPSDANLNDLSLTEPTAVAFHAVKIAEQISFTSVQDNDILIIGGGAIGLLLALILKEKNAERITITDTNKKRLDACKKASSCAVNHPDDDTVRNNGYDIVFDAVGFEA
;
A
#
# COMPACT_ATOMS: atom_id res chain seq x y z
N MET A 1 -2.46 22.00 -12.80
CA MET A 1 -2.58 20.55 -12.97
C MET A 1 -3.99 20.08 -12.65
N LYS A 2 -4.43 18.99 -13.27
CA LYS A 2 -5.67 18.32 -12.84
C LYS A 2 -5.42 17.48 -11.59
N ALA A 3 -6.37 17.51 -10.67
CA ALA A 3 -6.33 16.72 -9.44
C ALA A 3 -7.73 16.26 -9.03
N LEU A 4 -7.79 15.09 -8.38
CA LEU A 4 -8.98 14.60 -7.68
C LEU A 4 -8.83 14.99 -6.20
N VAL A 5 -9.59 15.98 -5.79
CA VAL A 5 -9.51 16.58 -4.45
C VAL A 5 -10.63 16.06 -3.57
N TYR A 6 -10.28 15.50 -2.42
CA TYR A 6 -11.21 15.24 -1.33
C TYR A 6 -11.58 16.58 -0.69
N THR A 7 -12.81 17.03 -0.92
CA THR A 7 -13.27 18.38 -0.57
C THR A 7 -14.13 18.42 0.68
N ASP A 8 -14.81 17.33 0.97
CA ASP A 8 -15.65 17.14 2.15
C ASP A 8 -15.98 15.66 2.30
N HIS A 9 -16.57 15.28 3.43
CA HIS A 9 -17.07 13.93 3.70
C HIS A 9 -17.83 13.37 2.49
N GLU A 10 -17.45 12.20 2.01
CA GLU A 10 -18.00 11.52 0.83
C GLU A 10 -18.05 12.36 -0.45
N THR A 11 -17.18 13.39 -0.53
CA THR A 11 -17.18 14.31 -1.67
C THR A 11 -15.79 14.45 -2.28
N LEU A 12 -15.69 14.11 -3.56
CA LEU A 12 -14.50 14.28 -4.38
C LEU A 12 -14.79 15.26 -5.51
N SER A 13 -13.83 16.13 -5.83
CA SER A 13 -13.90 17.08 -6.94
C SER A 13 -12.71 16.91 -7.88
N TYR A 14 -12.96 16.56 -9.14
CA TYR A 14 -11.94 16.59 -10.17
C TYR A 14 -11.87 18.00 -10.77
N ARG A 15 -10.77 18.71 -10.51
CA ARG A 15 -10.65 20.13 -10.83
C ARG A 15 -9.22 20.58 -11.13
N ASP A 16 -9.07 21.82 -11.55
CA ASP A 16 -7.77 22.46 -11.66
C ASP A 16 -7.27 22.90 -10.29
N GLU A 17 -6.05 22.52 -9.98
CA GLU A 17 -5.28 22.94 -8.81
C GLU A 17 -3.95 23.58 -9.27
N PRO A 18 -3.32 24.42 -8.47
CA PRO A 18 -1.96 24.88 -8.75
C PRO A 18 -1.01 23.70 -8.97
N ASP A 19 -0.06 23.84 -9.89
CA ASP A 19 0.94 22.81 -10.12
C ASP A 19 1.76 22.56 -8.85
N ALA A 20 2.01 21.28 -8.56
CA ALA A 20 2.92 20.90 -7.50
C ALA A 20 4.32 21.46 -7.78
N LYS A 21 4.99 21.93 -6.73
CA LYS A 21 6.36 22.49 -6.82
C LYS A 21 7.25 21.72 -5.86
N ALA A 22 8.33 21.17 -6.38
CA ALA A 22 9.37 20.57 -5.55
C ALA A 22 10.14 21.69 -4.82
N LYS A 23 10.37 21.49 -3.52
CA LYS A 23 11.26 22.30 -2.70
C LYS A 23 12.69 21.74 -2.78
N ASP A 24 13.64 22.42 -2.15
CA ASP A 24 14.99 21.90 -2.00
C ASP A 24 14.95 20.51 -1.32
N GLY A 25 15.62 19.54 -1.92
CA GLY A 25 15.61 18.14 -1.47
C GLY A 25 14.38 17.33 -1.91
N GLU A 26 13.50 17.89 -2.74
CA GLU A 26 12.35 17.18 -3.30
C GLU A 26 12.49 16.95 -4.81
N THR A 27 11.87 15.89 -5.29
CA THR A 27 11.73 15.55 -6.70
C THR A 27 10.28 15.74 -7.12
N LEU A 28 10.08 16.40 -8.27
CA LEU A 28 8.77 16.52 -8.91
C LEU A 28 8.56 15.32 -9.83
N VAL A 29 7.47 14.60 -9.60
CA VAL A 29 7.10 13.41 -10.36
C VAL A 29 5.79 13.67 -11.10
N LYS A 30 5.79 13.41 -12.42
CA LYS A 30 4.57 13.30 -13.21
C LYS A 30 3.96 11.94 -12.97
N VAL A 31 2.78 11.91 -12.35
CA VAL A 31 2.10 10.67 -11.99
C VAL A 31 1.61 9.96 -13.24
N SER A 32 1.94 8.69 -13.37
CA SER A 32 1.44 7.81 -14.43
C SER A 32 0.31 6.93 -13.92
N ALA A 33 0.45 6.42 -12.69
CA ALA A 33 -0.59 5.67 -12.03
C ALA A 33 -0.54 5.90 -10.50
N ALA A 34 -1.70 5.89 -9.88
CA ALA A 34 -1.85 5.91 -8.43
C ALA A 34 -2.93 4.92 -7.99
N GLY A 35 -2.60 4.00 -7.10
CA GLY A 35 -3.52 3.05 -6.52
C GLY A 35 -4.43 3.69 -5.46
N ILE A 36 -5.58 3.06 -5.24
CA ILE A 36 -6.54 3.45 -4.19
C ILE A 36 -6.39 2.47 -3.02
N CYS A 37 -5.89 2.96 -1.90
CA CYS A 37 -5.78 2.20 -0.67
C CYS A 37 -7.09 2.21 0.13
N GLY A 38 -7.31 1.19 0.95
CA GLY A 38 -8.40 1.19 1.93
C GLY A 38 -8.36 2.41 2.87
N SER A 39 -7.17 2.94 3.17
CA SER A 39 -7.02 4.15 3.98
C SER A 39 -7.52 5.44 3.29
N ASP A 40 -7.49 5.49 1.95
CA ASP A 40 -8.12 6.59 1.20
C ASP A 40 -9.65 6.51 1.30
N MET A 41 -10.20 5.29 1.31
CA MET A 41 -11.63 5.06 1.55
C MET A 41 -12.04 5.44 2.98
N HIS A 42 -11.20 5.13 3.98
CA HIS A 42 -11.43 5.59 5.36
C HIS A 42 -11.47 7.11 5.45
N ALA A 43 -10.55 7.80 4.78
CA ALA A 43 -10.56 9.26 4.69
C ALA A 43 -11.84 9.78 4.01
N TYR A 44 -12.20 9.20 2.85
CA TYR A 44 -13.41 9.56 2.10
C TYR A 44 -14.67 9.47 2.96
N HIS A 45 -14.79 8.44 3.79
CA HIS A 45 -15.92 8.26 4.73
C HIS A 45 -15.75 9.03 6.06
N GLY A 46 -14.73 9.89 6.19
CA GLY A 46 -14.52 10.71 7.39
C GLY A 46 -14.02 9.95 8.62
N HIS A 47 -13.44 8.77 8.44
CA HIS A 47 -12.97 7.92 9.53
C HIS A 47 -11.45 8.05 9.79
N ASP A 48 -10.75 9.00 9.16
CA ASP A 48 -9.33 9.26 9.38
C ASP A 48 -9.07 10.75 9.69
N ASP A 49 -8.82 11.07 10.95
CA ASP A 49 -8.55 12.42 11.45
C ASP A 49 -7.19 13.00 11.01
N ARG A 50 -6.36 12.19 10.35
CA ARG A 50 -5.07 12.61 9.77
C ARG A 50 -5.22 13.07 8.31
N ARG A 51 -6.35 12.78 7.67
CA ARG A 51 -6.67 13.12 6.29
C ARG A 51 -7.90 14.00 6.23
N LEU A 52 -7.73 15.26 6.61
CA LEU A 52 -8.82 16.24 6.64
C LEU A 52 -8.95 16.95 5.29
N PRO A 53 -10.18 17.20 4.78
CA PRO A 53 -10.39 17.97 3.58
C PRO A 53 -10.09 19.48 3.79
N PRO A 54 -9.74 20.25 2.73
CA PRO A 54 -9.47 19.76 1.37
C PRO A 54 -8.08 19.11 1.25
N LEU A 55 -8.01 17.97 0.53
CA LEU A 55 -6.77 17.20 0.40
C LEU A 55 -6.74 16.42 -0.92
N ILE A 56 -5.60 16.38 -1.58
CA ILE A 56 -5.32 15.40 -2.65
C ILE A 56 -4.84 14.13 -1.97
N LEU A 57 -5.61 13.05 -2.07
CA LEU A 57 -5.30 11.73 -1.52
C LEU A 57 -4.36 10.94 -2.46
N GLY A 58 -4.11 9.67 -2.14
CA GLY A 58 -3.31 8.73 -2.93
C GLY A 58 -1.85 8.69 -2.49
N HIS A 59 -1.35 7.49 -2.22
CA HIS A 59 0.02 7.28 -1.76
C HIS A 59 0.70 6.04 -2.40
N GLU A 60 0.03 5.34 -3.28
CA GLU A 60 0.53 4.22 -4.07
C GLU A 60 0.90 4.73 -5.46
N ILE A 61 2.11 5.28 -5.66
CA ILE A 61 2.42 6.16 -6.78
C ILE A 61 3.58 5.61 -7.62
N SER A 62 3.35 5.57 -8.93
CA SER A 62 4.39 5.43 -9.95
C SER A 62 4.31 6.57 -10.97
N GLY A 63 5.41 6.90 -11.59
CA GLY A 63 5.43 8.01 -12.53
C GLY A 63 6.78 8.25 -13.19
N ILE A 64 6.95 9.47 -13.70
CA ILE A 64 8.16 9.91 -14.39
C ILE A 64 8.75 11.10 -13.63
N ASN A 65 10.02 10.96 -13.24
CA ASN A 65 10.79 12.07 -12.68
C ASN A 65 10.94 13.19 -13.72
N GLN A 66 10.52 14.39 -13.37
CA GLN A 66 10.48 15.52 -14.31
C GLN A 66 11.87 16.12 -14.61
N SER A 67 12.89 15.78 -13.82
CA SER A 67 14.25 16.34 -14.02
C SER A 67 15.05 15.59 -15.10
N ASP A 68 14.86 14.27 -15.21
CA ASP A 68 15.67 13.38 -16.05
C ASP A 68 14.85 12.40 -16.90
N ASN A 69 13.51 12.46 -16.81
CA ASN A 69 12.57 11.58 -17.49
C ASN A 69 12.72 10.08 -17.15
N THR A 70 13.29 9.75 -16.00
CA THR A 70 13.38 8.35 -15.55
C THR A 70 12.05 7.87 -14.96
N PRO A 71 11.66 6.60 -15.19
CA PRO A 71 10.51 6.01 -14.52
C PRO A 71 10.83 5.73 -13.05
N VAL A 72 9.86 6.03 -12.17
CA VAL A 72 10.06 5.98 -10.72
C VAL A 72 8.83 5.43 -10.00
N VAL A 73 9.08 4.91 -8.79
CA VAL A 73 8.08 4.66 -7.76
C VAL A 73 8.39 5.50 -6.53
N ILE A 74 7.39 5.80 -5.72
CA ILE A 74 7.55 6.65 -4.56
C ILE A 74 7.27 5.85 -3.28
N ASN A 75 8.21 5.90 -2.32
CA ASN A 75 7.91 5.56 -0.93
C ASN A 75 7.16 6.76 -0.32
N PRO A 76 5.88 6.62 0.04
CA PRO A 76 5.09 7.76 0.51
C PRO A 76 5.43 8.20 1.93
N LEU A 77 6.22 7.43 2.68
CA LEU A 77 6.54 7.67 4.09
C LEU A 77 7.43 8.89 4.27
N VAL A 78 6.92 9.91 4.94
CA VAL A 78 7.68 11.12 5.29
C VAL A 78 8.00 11.11 6.79
N THR A 79 9.27 11.23 7.14
CA THR A 79 9.76 11.12 8.52
C THR A 79 10.63 12.30 8.90
N CYS A 80 10.89 12.49 10.21
CA CYS A 80 11.71 13.62 10.68
C CYS A 80 13.23 13.44 10.47
N LYS A 81 13.70 12.20 10.19
CA LYS A 81 15.10 11.82 9.97
C LYS A 81 16.07 12.03 11.15
N GLU A 82 15.65 12.64 12.25
CA GLU A 82 16.49 13.03 13.37
C GLU A 82 16.17 12.28 14.68
N CYS A 83 14.99 11.66 14.79
CA CYS A 83 14.63 10.95 16.03
C CYS A 83 15.37 9.59 16.12
N ARG A 84 15.37 9.02 17.34
CA ARG A 84 16.03 7.74 17.62
C ARG A 84 15.60 6.64 16.64
N GLU A 85 14.32 6.59 16.29
CA GLU A 85 13.80 5.56 15.40
C GLU A 85 14.30 5.74 13.96
N CYS A 86 14.34 6.99 13.47
CA CYS A 86 14.89 7.30 12.15
C CYS A 86 16.40 6.97 12.09
N ILE A 87 17.17 7.43 13.06
CA ILE A 87 18.62 7.16 13.12
C ILE A 87 18.88 5.65 13.24
N GLY A 88 18.00 4.92 13.94
CA GLY A 88 18.08 3.47 14.12
C GLY A 88 17.56 2.63 12.95
N GLY A 89 17.20 3.24 11.80
CA GLY A 89 16.67 2.53 10.62
C GLY A 89 15.23 1.96 10.81
N ARG A 90 14.51 2.47 11.80
CA ARG A 90 13.11 2.11 12.07
C ARG A 90 12.17 3.28 11.78
N GLU A 91 12.30 3.88 10.61
CA GLU A 91 11.60 5.10 10.19
C GLU A 91 10.07 4.96 10.25
N HIS A 92 9.55 3.76 10.03
CA HIS A 92 8.13 3.43 10.18
C HIS A 92 7.60 3.63 11.61
N LEU A 93 8.47 3.70 12.62
CA LEU A 93 8.14 4.00 14.02
C LEU A 93 8.39 5.47 14.39
N CYS A 94 8.73 6.34 13.43
CA CYS A 94 8.95 7.76 13.69
C CYS A 94 7.67 8.38 14.31
N PRO A 95 7.76 9.06 15.47
CA PRO A 95 6.59 9.68 16.10
C PRO A 95 6.01 10.83 15.27
N ASN A 96 6.83 11.44 14.41
CA ASN A 96 6.44 12.52 13.51
C ASN A 96 6.21 12.04 12.06
N ARG A 97 5.98 10.74 11.85
CA ARG A 97 5.76 10.21 10.50
C ARG A 97 4.44 10.70 9.91
N GLY A 98 4.48 11.06 8.65
CA GLY A 98 3.34 11.31 7.79
C GLY A 98 3.44 10.48 6.50
N LEU A 99 2.43 10.60 5.66
CA LEU A 99 2.44 10.04 4.31
C LEU A 99 2.06 11.12 3.30
N LEU A 100 2.42 10.96 2.05
CA LEU A 100 1.78 11.68 0.97
C LEU A 100 0.26 11.42 1.03
N GLY A 101 -0.55 12.43 0.78
CA GLY A 101 -2.00 12.34 0.95
C GLY A 101 -2.47 12.40 2.42
N MET A 102 -1.71 13.07 3.30
CA MET A 102 -2.10 13.37 4.68
C MET A 102 -2.02 14.86 5.00
N THR A 103 -2.84 15.30 5.98
CA THR A 103 -2.79 16.65 6.54
C THR A 103 -2.01 16.74 7.85
N LYS A 104 -1.93 15.65 8.60
CA LYS A 104 -1.24 15.57 9.89
C LYS A 104 -0.29 14.39 9.95
N PRO A 105 0.85 14.48 10.66
CA PRO A 105 1.37 15.66 11.36
C PRO A 105 1.93 16.75 10.43
N VAL A 106 2.20 16.41 9.16
CA VAL A 106 2.70 17.34 8.14
C VAL A 106 1.81 17.24 6.90
N ALA A 107 1.26 18.36 6.47
CA ALA A 107 0.41 18.40 5.28
C ALA A 107 1.22 18.14 4.00
N ARG A 108 0.82 17.10 3.25
CA ARG A 108 1.40 16.68 1.99
C ARG A 108 0.30 16.25 1.01
N ALA A 109 0.31 16.82 -0.18
CA ALA A 109 -0.55 16.34 -1.25
C ALA A 109 -0.11 14.92 -1.68
N GLY A 110 -1.09 14.12 -2.08
CA GLY A 110 -0.87 12.78 -2.60
C GLY A 110 -0.86 12.69 -4.12
N GLY A 111 -0.94 11.47 -4.63
CA GLY A 111 -0.78 11.13 -6.04
C GLY A 111 -2.06 11.18 -6.89
N PHE A 112 -3.22 11.52 -6.35
CA PHE A 112 -4.43 11.67 -7.18
C PHE A 112 -4.43 13.01 -7.94
N ALA A 113 -3.30 13.30 -8.58
CA ALA A 113 -3.03 14.50 -9.38
C ALA A 113 -2.05 14.19 -10.51
N GLU A 114 -1.93 15.10 -11.49
CA GLU A 114 -0.95 14.94 -12.57
C GLU A 114 0.51 15.07 -12.10
N LEU A 115 0.74 15.84 -11.02
CA LEU A 115 2.07 16.09 -10.47
C LEU A 115 2.05 15.90 -8.94
N VAL A 116 3.12 15.33 -8.41
CA VAL A 116 3.37 15.21 -6.97
C VAL A 116 4.83 15.53 -6.65
N ALA A 117 5.07 16.23 -5.55
CA ALA A 117 6.41 16.46 -5.02
C ALA A 117 6.67 15.53 -3.82
N ALA A 118 7.79 14.82 -3.84
CA ALA A 118 8.19 13.89 -2.79
C ALA A 118 9.67 14.12 -2.40
N PRO A 119 10.09 13.81 -1.17
CA PRO A 119 11.51 13.82 -0.81
C PRO A 119 12.32 13.00 -1.81
N SER A 120 13.43 13.53 -2.31
CA SER A 120 14.21 12.88 -3.37
C SER A 120 14.71 11.50 -2.98
N GLU A 121 15.02 11.29 -1.71
CA GLU A 121 15.41 10.01 -1.13
C GLU A 121 14.30 8.94 -1.13
N ASN A 122 13.05 9.37 -1.30
CA ASN A 122 11.87 8.50 -1.35
C ASN A 122 11.47 8.15 -2.79
N VAL A 123 12.18 8.69 -3.79
CA VAL A 123 11.91 8.47 -5.21
C VAL A 123 12.92 7.46 -5.76
N PHE A 124 12.45 6.31 -6.14
CA PHE A 124 13.29 5.19 -6.59
C PHE A 124 13.15 4.98 -8.09
N THR A 125 14.26 5.05 -8.82
CA THR A 125 14.30 4.72 -10.24
C THR A 125 14.04 3.23 -10.45
N VAL A 126 13.26 2.92 -11.47
CA VAL A 126 12.91 1.55 -11.87
C VAL A 126 13.36 1.29 -13.31
N PRO A 127 13.40 0.03 -13.79
CA PRO A 127 13.76 -0.26 -15.17
C PRO A 127 12.92 0.52 -16.18
N SER A 128 13.53 0.97 -17.28
CA SER A 128 12.88 1.83 -18.27
C SER A 128 11.76 1.15 -19.05
N ASP A 129 11.73 -0.17 -19.08
CA ASP A 129 10.72 -1.02 -19.72
C ASP A 129 9.62 -1.48 -18.77
N ALA A 130 9.68 -1.08 -17.50
CA ALA A 130 8.69 -1.48 -16.51
C ALA A 130 7.33 -0.82 -16.76
N ASN A 131 6.27 -1.58 -16.55
CA ASN A 131 4.89 -1.09 -16.67
C ASN A 131 4.54 -0.22 -15.45
N LEU A 132 4.43 1.07 -15.64
CA LEU A 132 4.13 2.01 -14.56
C LEU A 132 2.76 1.76 -13.90
N ASN A 133 1.77 1.21 -14.62
CA ASN A 133 0.49 0.86 -14.00
C ASN A 133 0.66 -0.24 -12.96
N ASP A 134 1.46 -1.26 -13.26
CA ASP A 134 1.72 -2.36 -12.32
C ASP A 134 2.60 -1.88 -11.16
N LEU A 135 3.50 -0.95 -11.42
CA LEU A 135 4.40 -0.39 -10.41
C LEU A 135 3.71 0.50 -9.35
N SER A 136 2.48 0.95 -9.58
CA SER A 136 1.68 1.59 -8.52
C SER A 136 1.39 0.62 -7.36
N LEU A 137 1.46 -0.70 -7.61
CA LEU A 137 1.32 -1.73 -6.57
C LEU A 137 2.60 -1.93 -5.72
N THR A 138 3.69 -1.19 -5.97
CA THR A 138 4.96 -1.37 -5.24
C THR A 138 4.78 -1.09 -3.75
N GLU A 139 4.04 -0.04 -3.38
CA GLU A 139 3.80 0.31 -1.98
C GLU A 139 3.00 -0.79 -1.25
N PRO A 140 1.80 -1.20 -1.69
CA PRO A 140 1.07 -2.27 -1.02
C PRO A 140 1.80 -3.62 -1.06
N THR A 141 2.62 -3.88 -2.10
CA THR A 141 3.50 -5.06 -2.14
C THR A 141 4.55 -5.00 -1.05
N ALA A 142 5.15 -3.83 -0.78
CA ALA A 142 6.12 -3.66 0.30
C ALA A 142 5.48 -3.89 1.67
N VAL A 143 4.22 -3.46 1.88
CA VAL A 143 3.44 -3.73 3.10
C VAL A 143 3.24 -5.24 3.29
N ALA A 144 2.78 -5.95 2.26
CA ALA A 144 2.58 -7.40 2.31
C ALA A 144 3.91 -8.15 2.52
N PHE A 145 4.97 -7.74 1.83
CA PHE A 145 6.31 -8.32 2.00
C PHE A 145 6.85 -8.15 3.41
N HIS A 146 6.64 -6.96 4.01
CA HIS A 146 7.04 -6.69 5.39
C HIS A 146 6.29 -7.60 6.38
N ALA A 147 4.99 -7.81 6.18
CA ALA A 147 4.20 -8.72 7.02
C ALA A 147 4.73 -10.16 6.95
N VAL A 148 5.05 -10.66 5.76
CA VAL A 148 5.66 -12.00 5.59
C VAL A 148 7.01 -12.09 6.30
N LYS A 149 7.86 -11.06 6.15
CA LYS A 149 9.16 -11.01 6.81
C LYS A 149 9.05 -11.02 8.34
N ILE A 150 8.08 -10.31 8.90
CA ILE A 150 7.79 -10.33 10.34
C ILE A 150 7.31 -11.71 10.78
N ALA A 151 6.41 -12.34 10.03
CA ALA A 151 5.92 -13.68 10.35
C ALA A 151 7.07 -14.69 10.41
N GLU A 152 8.00 -14.68 9.45
CA GLU A 152 9.19 -15.53 9.45
C GLU A 152 10.10 -15.30 10.68
N GLN A 153 10.23 -14.04 11.12
CA GLN A 153 11.02 -13.69 12.30
C GLN A 153 10.39 -14.18 13.62
N ILE A 154 9.06 -14.15 13.71
CA ILE A 154 8.32 -14.51 14.92
C ILE A 154 8.14 -16.03 15.02
N SER A 155 7.81 -16.70 13.92
CA SER A 155 7.56 -18.14 13.88
C SER A 155 8.84 -18.96 14.03
N PHE A 156 10.02 -18.37 13.81
CA PHE A 156 11.32 -19.08 13.77
C PHE A 156 11.37 -20.23 12.75
N THR A 157 10.42 -20.28 11.83
CA THR A 157 10.30 -21.29 10.77
C THR A 157 10.17 -20.63 9.40
N SER A 158 10.55 -21.35 8.34
CA SER A 158 10.31 -20.89 6.98
C SER A 158 8.82 -20.98 6.65
N VAL A 159 8.29 -19.99 5.91
CA VAL A 159 6.90 -20.04 5.43
C VAL A 159 6.59 -21.26 4.56
N GLN A 160 7.62 -21.88 3.96
CA GLN A 160 7.49 -23.08 3.11
C GLN A 160 6.92 -24.28 3.87
N ASP A 161 7.26 -24.41 5.15
CA ASP A 161 6.94 -25.58 5.97
C ASP A 161 5.62 -25.45 6.74
N ASN A 162 4.93 -24.30 6.59
CA ASN A 162 3.77 -23.95 7.39
C ASN A 162 2.46 -24.03 6.62
N ASP A 163 1.38 -24.38 7.33
CA ASP A 163 0.00 -24.18 6.87
C ASP A 163 -0.40 -22.73 7.13
N ILE A 164 -0.72 -21.98 6.06
CA ILE A 164 -0.93 -20.54 6.10
C ILE A 164 -2.38 -20.19 5.76
N LEU A 165 -3.00 -19.38 6.63
CA LEU A 165 -4.30 -18.78 6.37
C LEU A 165 -4.14 -17.28 6.09
N ILE A 166 -4.79 -16.79 5.03
CA ILE A 166 -4.96 -15.38 4.74
C ILE A 166 -6.45 -15.05 4.86
N ILE A 167 -6.79 -14.18 5.80
CA ILE A 167 -8.15 -13.67 6.00
C ILE A 167 -8.28 -12.38 5.20
N GLY A 168 -9.16 -12.39 4.17
CA GLY A 168 -9.36 -11.30 3.23
C GLY A 168 -8.65 -11.51 1.90
N GLY A 169 -9.44 -11.67 0.83
CA GLY A 169 -8.99 -11.81 -0.57
C GLY A 169 -8.95 -10.47 -1.32
N GLY A 170 -8.72 -9.36 -0.62
CA GLY A 170 -8.50 -8.03 -1.22
C GLY A 170 -7.08 -7.89 -1.79
N ALA A 171 -6.69 -6.64 -2.12
CA ALA A 171 -5.37 -6.36 -2.70
C ALA A 171 -4.22 -6.89 -1.82
N ILE A 172 -4.23 -6.59 -0.52
CA ILE A 172 -3.18 -7.03 0.41
C ILE A 172 -3.16 -8.56 0.54
N GLY A 173 -4.33 -9.21 0.68
CA GLY A 173 -4.39 -10.67 0.79
C GLY A 173 -3.89 -11.38 -0.48
N LEU A 174 -4.21 -10.86 -1.66
CA LEU A 174 -3.69 -11.39 -2.92
C LEU A 174 -2.17 -11.18 -3.04
N LEU A 175 -1.66 -10.00 -2.68
CA LEU A 175 -0.21 -9.74 -2.68
C LEU A 175 0.54 -10.62 -1.69
N LEU A 176 -0.01 -10.86 -0.48
CA LEU A 176 0.52 -11.83 0.47
C LEU A 176 0.64 -13.23 -0.16
N ALA A 177 -0.45 -13.70 -0.79
CA ALA A 177 -0.45 -15.01 -1.44
C ALA A 177 0.61 -15.12 -2.54
N LEU A 178 0.75 -14.10 -3.39
CA LEU A 178 1.76 -14.08 -4.45
C LEU A 178 3.18 -14.08 -3.89
N ILE A 179 3.47 -13.28 -2.85
CA ILE A 179 4.77 -13.26 -2.18
C ILE A 179 5.09 -14.60 -1.54
N LEU A 180 4.13 -15.22 -0.87
CA LEU A 180 4.29 -16.53 -0.24
C LEU A 180 4.54 -17.61 -1.29
N LYS A 181 3.85 -17.58 -2.45
CA LYS A 181 4.11 -18.50 -3.57
C LYS A 181 5.51 -18.30 -4.14
N GLU A 182 5.98 -17.07 -4.31
CA GLU A 182 7.35 -16.77 -4.75
C GLU A 182 8.40 -17.30 -3.76
N LYS A 183 8.06 -17.36 -2.47
CA LYS A 183 8.86 -17.98 -1.41
C LYS A 183 8.69 -19.50 -1.33
N ASN A 184 8.01 -20.13 -2.28
CA ASN A 184 7.72 -21.56 -2.35
C ASN A 184 6.85 -22.11 -1.21
N ALA A 185 6.00 -21.29 -0.59
CA ALA A 185 4.96 -21.79 0.31
C ALA A 185 3.87 -22.49 -0.51
N GLU A 186 3.57 -23.76 -0.17
CA GLU A 186 2.62 -24.56 -0.93
C GLU A 186 1.23 -24.59 -0.30
N ARG A 187 1.17 -24.56 1.04
CA ARG A 187 -0.05 -24.75 1.83
C ARG A 187 -0.65 -23.39 2.24
N ILE A 188 -1.26 -22.70 1.26
CA ILE A 188 -1.88 -21.39 1.46
C ILE A 188 -3.37 -21.50 1.24
N THR A 189 -4.16 -21.04 2.21
CA THR A 189 -5.62 -20.90 2.11
C THR A 189 -5.99 -19.43 2.24
N ILE A 190 -6.83 -18.92 1.34
CA ILE A 190 -7.38 -17.56 1.40
C ILE A 190 -8.87 -17.66 1.71
N THR A 191 -9.35 -16.88 2.68
CA THR A 191 -10.78 -16.80 2.99
C THR A 191 -11.30 -15.37 2.80
N ASP A 192 -12.49 -15.24 2.23
CA ASP A 192 -13.19 -13.97 2.06
C ASP A 192 -14.71 -14.23 1.93
N THR A 193 -15.53 -13.30 2.41
CA THR A 193 -16.99 -13.35 2.24
C THR A 193 -17.41 -13.02 0.82
N ASN A 194 -16.56 -12.38 0.02
CA ASN A 194 -16.84 -11.98 -1.35
C ASN A 194 -16.33 -13.01 -2.35
N LYS A 195 -17.24 -13.76 -2.95
CA LYS A 195 -16.94 -14.81 -3.93
C LYS A 195 -16.13 -14.30 -5.13
N LYS A 196 -16.38 -13.08 -5.62
CA LYS A 196 -15.62 -12.52 -6.76
C LYS A 196 -14.15 -12.29 -6.40
N ARG A 197 -13.86 -11.89 -5.14
CA ARG A 197 -12.48 -11.78 -4.65
C ARG A 197 -11.82 -13.15 -4.56
N LEU A 198 -12.52 -14.16 -4.04
CA LEU A 198 -12.00 -15.54 -4.00
C LEU A 198 -11.69 -16.08 -5.40
N ASP A 199 -12.58 -15.87 -6.37
CA ASP A 199 -12.34 -16.28 -7.76
C ASP A 199 -11.11 -15.58 -8.37
N ALA A 200 -10.93 -14.29 -8.11
CA ALA A 200 -9.76 -13.54 -8.53
C ALA A 200 -8.47 -14.05 -7.88
N CYS A 201 -8.49 -14.31 -6.57
CA CYS A 201 -7.37 -14.87 -5.83
C CYS A 201 -6.98 -16.25 -6.37
N LYS A 202 -7.96 -17.14 -6.55
CA LYS A 202 -7.73 -18.47 -7.11
C LYS A 202 -7.09 -18.43 -8.49
N LYS A 203 -7.60 -17.53 -9.35
CA LYS A 203 -7.07 -17.36 -10.71
C LYS A 203 -5.63 -16.84 -10.72
N ALA A 204 -5.31 -15.87 -9.85
CA ALA A 204 -4.02 -15.19 -9.86
C ALA A 204 -2.92 -15.95 -9.10
N SER A 205 -3.25 -16.59 -7.97
CA SER A 205 -2.27 -17.23 -7.08
C SER A 205 -2.28 -18.76 -7.12
N SER A 206 -3.33 -19.37 -7.68
CA SER A 206 -3.57 -20.83 -7.64
C SER A 206 -3.65 -21.40 -6.20
N CYS A 207 -3.85 -20.55 -5.19
CA CYS A 207 -4.03 -20.98 -3.81
C CYS A 207 -5.42 -21.58 -3.57
N ALA A 208 -5.56 -22.36 -2.50
CA ALA A 208 -6.88 -22.77 -2.01
C ALA A 208 -7.68 -21.53 -1.58
N VAL A 209 -8.99 -21.52 -1.88
CA VAL A 209 -9.88 -20.43 -1.50
C VAL A 209 -11.15 -21.00 -0.87
N ASN A 210 -11.58 -20.42 0.24
CA ASN A 210 -12.76 -20.89 0.99
C ASN A 210 -13.62 -19.71 1.44
N HIS A 211 -14.94 -19.91 1.42
CA HIS A 211 -15.84 -18.98 2.11
C HIS A 211 -15.79 -19.26 3.63
N PRO A 212 -15.91 -18.26 4.50
CA PRO A 212 -15.89 -18.49 5.96
C PRO A 212 -16.95 -19.49 6.47
N ASP A 213 -18.09 -19.57 5.79
CA ASP A 213 -19.17 -20.51 6.13
C ASP A 213 -18.91 -21.93 5.64
N ASP A 214 -17.84 -22.18 4.88
CA ASP A 214 -17.49 -23.53 4.45
C ASP A 214 -16.83 -24.28 5.62
N ASP A 215 -17.25 -25.50 5.90
CA ASP A 215 -16.68 -26.39 6.95
C ASP A 215 -15.19 -26.72 6.74
N THR A 216 -14.59 -26.18 5.67
CA THR A 216 -13.21 -26.41 5.28
C THR A 216 -12.21 -25.47 5.96
N VAL A 217 -12.66 -24.36 6.56
CA VAL A 217 -11.81 -23.49 7.39
C VAL A 217 -11.65 -24.13 8.75
N ARG A 218 -10.49 -24.74 8.97
CA ARG A 218 -10.23 -25.56 10.17
C ARG A 218 -9.94 -24.68 11.38
N ASN A 219 -10.60 -24.93 12.49
CA ASN A 219 -10.24 -24.37 13.79
C ASN A 219 -8.87 -24.94 14.23
N ASN A 220 -7.93 -24.06 14.59
CA ASN A 220 -6.58 -24.42 15.03
C ASN A 220 -5.78 -25.27 14.02
N GLY A 221 -6.02 -25.08 12.73
CA GLY A 221 -5.41 -25.88 11.67
C GLY A 221 -4.33 -25.15 10.87
N TYR A 222 -3.88 -23.96 11.33
CA TYR A 222 -2.90 -23.12 10.63
C TYR A 222 -1.78 -22.71 11.58
N ASP A 223 -0.56 -22.69 11.07
CA ASP A 223 0.64 -22.30 11.80
C ASP A 223 0.84 -20.78 11.76
N ILE A 224 0.46 -20.16 10.63
CA ILE A 224 0.55 -18.70 10.42
C ILE A 224 -0.78 -18.18 9.89
N VAL A 225 -1.25 -17.09 10.49
CA VAL A 225 -2.47 -16.41 10.05
C VAL A 225 -2.15 -14.94 9.73
N PHE A 226 -2.49 -14.50 8.53
CA PHE A 226 -2.45 -13.10 8.12
C PHE A 226 -3.87 -12.56 8.08
N ASP A 227 -4.15 -11.52 8.87
CA ASP A 227 -5.37 -10.74 8.75
C ASP A 227 -5.15 -9.55 7.80
N ALA A 228 -5.83 -9.58 6.66
CA ALA A 228 -5.81 -8.54 5.63
C ALA A 228 -7.16 -7.82 5.47
N VAL A 229 -8.06 -7.95 6.45
CA VAL A 229 -9.39 -7.30 6.44
C VAL A 229 -9.40 -6.04 7.30
N GLY A 230 -8.83 -6.12 8.51
CA GLY A 230 -8.73 -4.98 9.43
C GLY A 230 -10.05 -4.54 10.07
N PHE A 231 -11.11 -5.35 9.98
CA PHE A 231 -12.36 -5.16 10.71
C PHE A 231 -12.50 -6.22 11.81
N GLU A 232 -13.17 -5.87 12.90
CA GLU A 232 -13.63 -6.87 13.85
C GLU A 232 -14.55 -7.87 13.13
N ALA A 233 -14.15 -9.13 13.12
CA ALA A 233 -14.90 -10.22 12.50
C ALA A 233 -15.88 -10.83 13.49
#